data_6822012ffb1573161ad9bc9c88bcf5a6
#
_entry.id   6822012ffb1573161ad9bc9c88bcf5a6
#
_cell.length_a   1.000
_cell.length_b   1.000
_cell.length_c   1.000
_cell.angle_alpha   90.00
_cell.angle_beta   90.00
_cell.angle_gamma   90.00
#
_symmetry.space_group_name_H-M   'P 1'
#
loop_
_entity.id
_entity.type
_entity.pdbx_description
1 polymer ?
#
loop_
_entity_poly.entity_id
_entity_poly.type
_entity_poly.pdbx_seq_one_letter_code
_entity_poly.pdbx_strand_id
1 'polypeptide(L)'
;IAADQLYEVRAGMTFPGAYALMARAYFEEFGGSREELAHIAVKNHANAVPNEYAQYQREITVDDALDAPAVAEPLHLYDACPITDGASAVVLASDDFAAANDIDAPVEITGVGQGGDRLALQDRTHIAETPAATDAADTAYGDADITPSDIDVAEVHDCFTIAEAMALDSLGITDPGEGIFAARDGKTTAGGETPVNLSGGLKAKGHPVGATGGSQIVELTRLLRGDHPNSEHVADATTGVTHNAGGTVASAVVHVLEVAE
;
A
#
# COMPACT_ATOMS: atom_id res chain seq x y z
N ILE A 1 17.09 -10.82 -3.52
CA ILE A 1 16.94 -10.23 -4.85
C ILE A 1 15.52 -10.53 -5.32
N ALA A 2 14.77 -9.50 -5.62
CA ALA A 2 13.35 -9.60 -5.91
C ALA A 2 13.06 -9.39 -7.41
N ALA A 3 13.92 -9.93 -8.29
CA ALA A 3 13.77 -9.88 -9.73
C ALA A 3 14.42 -11.12 -10.37
N ASP A 4 13.92 -11.54 -11.54
CA ASP A 4 14.51 -12.64 -12.29
C ASP A 4 15.93 -12.31 -12.74
N GLN A 5 16.86 -13.15 -12.27
CA GLN A 5 18.31 -12.97 -12.54
C GLN A 5 18.70 -13.47 -13.93
N LEU A 6 17.89 -14.33 -14.52
CA LEU A 6 18.28 -15.05 -15.72
C LEU A 6 18.02 -14.21 -16.99
N TYR A 7 16.88 -13.55 -17.05
CA TYR A 7 16.45 -12.78 -18.22
C TYR A 7 16.31 -11.29 -17.93
N GLU A 8 15.58 -10.90 -16.88
CA GLU A 8 15.26 -9.50 -16.60
C GLU A 8 16.49 -8.70 -16.17
N VAL A 9 17.20 -9.13 -15.12
CA VAL A 9 18.36 -8.40 -14.60
C VAL A 9 19.50 -8.37 -15.61
N ARG A 10 19.74 -9.46 -16.33
CA ARG A 10 20.77 -9.50 -17.38
C ARG A 10 20.44 -8.61 -18.57
N ALA A 11 19.17 -8.38 -18.86
CA ALA A 11 18.73 -7.42 -19.87
C ALA A 11 18.78 -5.96 -19.40
N GLY A 12 19.14 -5.72 -18.13
CA GLY A 12 19.22 -4.38 -17.54
C GLY A 12 17.92 -3.90 -16.91
N MET A 13 16.98 -4.81 -16.63
CA MET A 13 15.74 -4.46 -15.94
C MET A 13 16.04 -3.91 -14.54
N THR A 14 15.41 -2.76 -14.23
CA THR A 14 15.42 -2.15 -12.90
C THR A 14 14.02 -2.21 -12.29
N PHE A 15 13.87 -1.99 -10.99
CA PHE A 15 12.55 -1.92 -10.36
C PHE A 15 11.65 -0.85 -11.00
N PRO A 16 12.12 0.40 -11.19
CA PRO A 16 11.33 1.38 -11.94
C PRO A 16 10.92 0.90 -13.34
N GLY A 17 11.82 0.24 -14.05
CA GLY A 17 11.54 -0.32 -15.37
C GLY A 17 10.47 -1.41 -15.33
N ALA A 18 10.50 -2.30 -14.35
CA ALA A 18 9.48 -3.34 -14.18
C ALA A 18 8.10 -2.74 -13.88
N TYR A 19 8.01 -1.83 -12.91
CA TYR A 19 6.74 -1.14 -12.60
C TYR A 19 6.26 -0.24 -13.74
N ALA A 20 7.16 0.31 -14.55
CA ALA A 20 6.79 1.04 -15.76
C ALA A 20 6.13 0.14 -16.82
N LEU A 21 6.60 -1.11 -16.97
CA LEU A 21 5.92 -2.09 -17.83
C LEU A 21 4.54 -2.46 -17.28
N MET A 22 4.42 -2.67 -15.96
CA MET A 22 3.13 -2.94 -15.31
C MET A 22 2.17 -1.76 -15.50
N ALA A 23 2.64 -0.51 -15.31
CA ALA A 23 1.83 0.69 -15.53
C ALA A 23 1.33 0.81 -16.97
N ARG A 24 2.19 0.53 -17.94
CA ARG A 24 1.79 0.53 -19.35
C ARG A 24 0.73 -0.51 -19.68
N ALA A 25 0.91 -1.73 -19.17
CA ALA A 25 -0.08 -2.78 -19.34
C ALA A 25 -1.41 -2.42 -18.68
N TYR A 26 -1.36 -1.83 -17.49
CA TYR A 26 -2.55 -1.36 -16.77
C TYR A 26 -3.29 -0.26 -17.58
N PHE A 27 -2.56 0.72 -18.11
CA PHE A 27 -3.16 1.78 -18.92
C PHE A 27 -3.78 1.23 -20.23
N GLU A 28 -3.15 0.22 -20.84
CA GLU A 28 -3.67 -0.41 -22.06
C GLU A 28 -4.94 -1.21 -21.79
N GLU A 29 -5.01 -1.90 -20.66
CA GLU A 29 -6.12 -2.78 -20.31
C GLU A 29 -7.31 -2.03 -19.70
N PHE A 30 -7.04 -1.12 -18.76
CA PHE A 30 -8.06 -0.45 -17.95
C PHE A 30 -8.17 1.06 -18.22
N GLY A 31 -7.22 1.65 -18.92
CA GLY A 31 -7.15 3.08 -19.11
C GLY A 31 -6.37 3.79 -18.01
N GLY A 32 -6.55 5.11 -17.95
CA GLY A 32 -5.77 5.96 -17.04
C GLY A 32 -4.51 6.49 -17.71
N SER A 33 -3.78 7.30 -16.97
CA SER A 33 -2.59 8.00 -17.45
C SER A 33 -1.69 8.43 -16.29
N ARG A 34 -0.65 9.18 -16.62
CA ARG A 34 0.22 9.82 -15.61
C ARG A 34 -0.51 10.81 -14.71
N GLU A 35 -1.60 11.41 -15.17
CA GLU A 35 -2.39 12.37 -14.40
C GLU A 35 -3.01 11.70 -13.19
N GLU A 36 -3.59 10.51 -13.35
CA GLU A 36 -4.16 9.75 -12.25
C GLU A 36 -3.07 9.29 -11.26
N LEU A 37 -1.90 8.87 -11.74
CA LEU A 37 -0.77 8.53 -10.87
C LEU A 37 -0.29 9.75 -10.06
N ALA A 38 -0.30 10.96 -10.67
CA ALA A 38 0.04 12.18 -9.97
C ALA A 38 -0.92 12.47 -8.79
N HIS A 39 -2.21 12.18 -8.93
CA HIS A 39 -3.17 12.32 -7.83
C HIS A 39 -2.87 11.40 -6.65
N ILE A 40 -2.41 10.16 -6.90
CA ILE A 40 -1.95 9.25 -5.86
C ILE A 40 -0.73 9.85 -5.13
N ALA A 41 0.27 10.34 -5.89
CA ALA A 41 1.44 10.97 -5.30
C ALA A 41 1.08 12.20 -4.45
N VAL A 42 0.20 13.08 -4.94
CA VAL A 42 -0.28 14.28 -4.22
C VAL A 42 -0.97 13.88 -2.92
N LYS A 43 -1.88 12.91 -2.97
CA LYS A 43 -2.59 12.39 -1.79
C LYS A 43 -1.61 11.89 -0.73
N ASN A 44 -0.66 11.04 -1.10
CA ASN A 44 0.29 10.46 -0.14
C ASN A 44 1.24 11.51 0.44
N HIS A 45 1.66 12.51 -0.35
CA HIS A 45 2.42 13.64 0.16
C HIS A 45 1.61 14.50 1.14
N ALA A 46 0.34 14.78 0.87
CA ALA A 46 -0.53 15.52 1.79
C ALA A 46 -0.71 14.77 3.12
N ASN A 47 -0.95 13.45 3.06
CA ASN A 47 -1.09 12.61 4.24
C ASN A 47 0.18 12.55 5.10
N ALA A 48 1.35 12.68 4.49
CA ALA A 48 2.63 12.65 5.17
C ALA A 48 2.96 13.94 5.97
N VAL A 49 2.34 15.07 5.63
CA VAL A 49 2.68 16.37 6.25
C VAL A 49 2.59 16.35 7.78
N PRO A 50 1.53 15.84 8.41
CA PRO A 50 1.43 15.81 9.86
C PRO A 50 2.18 14.64 10.52
N ASN A 51 2.64 13.64 9.75
CA ASN A 51 3.33 12.48 10.30
C ASN A 51 4.81 12.80 10.58
N GLU A 52 5.18 12.89 11.85
CA GLU A 52 6.55 13.21 12.29
C GLU A 52 7.61 12.20 11.83
N TYR A 53 7.20 10.96 11.50
CA TYR A 53 8.08 9.90 11.01
C TYR A 53 8.23 9.91 9.49
N ALA A 54 7.49 10.78 8.78
CA ALA A 54 7.59 10.84 7.33
C ALA A 54 8.89 11.51 6.87
N GLN A 55 9.54 10.90 5.88
CA GLN A 55 10.75 11.44 5.27
C GLN A 55 10.48 12.74 4.51
N TYR A 56 9.31 12.85 3.88
CA TYR A 56 8.89 14.03 3.11
C TYR A 56 7.61 14.61 3.68
N GLN A 57 7.74 15.54 4.61
CA GLN A 57 6.62 16.27 5.21
C GLN A 57 6.31 17.54 4.41
N ARG A 58 5.96 17.37 3.15
CA ARG A 58 5.61 18.50 2.26
C ARG A 58 4.53 18.12 1.27
N GLU A 59 3.64 19.05 1.01
CA GLU A 59 2.70 18.95 -0.10
C GLU A 59 3.39 19.12 -1.45
N ILE A 60 2.80 18.52 -2.48
CA ILE A 60 3.12 18.72 -3.88
C ILE A 60 1.81 18.94 -4.64
N THR A 61 1.90 19.49 -5.85
CA THR A 61 0.79 19.64 -6.76
C THR A 61 0.83 18.58 -7.85
N VAL A 62 -0.29 18.41 -8.58
CA VAL A 62 -0.34 17.55 -9.76
C VAL A 62 0.67 18.03 -10.82
N ASP A 63 0.79 19.35 -11.02
CA ASP A 63 1.76 19.92 -11.95
C ASP A 63 3.20 19.61 -11.53
N ASP A 64 3.53 19.71 -10.22
CA ASP A 64 4.86 19.30 -9.72
C ASP A 64 5.18 17.84 -10.07
N ALA A 65 4.18 16.95 -9.94
CA ALA A 65 4.35 15.54 -10.24
C ALA A 65 4.50 15.27 -11.74
N LEU A 66 3.71 15.95 -12.57
CA LEU A 66 3.76 15.81 -14.02
C LEU A 66 5.03 16.40 -14.64
N ASP A 67 5.56 17.50 -14.08
CA ASP A 67 6.77 18.18 -14.55
C ASP A 67 8.07 17.55 -14.03
N ALA A 68 7.96 16.61 -13.08
CA ALA A 68 9.12 15.93 -12.50
C ALA A 68 9.90 15.13 -13.55
N PRO A 69 11.23 14.96 -13.40
CA PRO A 69 12.02 14.15 -14.32
C PRO A 69 11.54 12.71 -14.43
N ALA A 70 11.55 12.17 -15.65
CA ALA A 70 11.26 10.76 -15.90
C ALA A 70 12.31 9.85 -15.24
N VAL A 71 11.84 8.78 -14.61
CA VAL A 71 12.69 7.70 -14.05
C VAL A 71 12.66 6.49 -14.97
N ALA A 72 11.48 6.05 -15.37
CA ALA A 72 11.22 5.04 -16.39
C ALA A 72 9.81 5.26 -16.92
N GLU A 73 9.68 5.74 -18.16
CA GLU A 73 8.37 6.10 -18.73
C GLU A 73 7.33 4.96 -18.66
N PRO A 74 6.12 5.18 -18.08
CA PRO A 74 5.51 6.49 -17.77
C PRO A 74 5.79 7.02 -16.35
N LEU A 75 6.64 6.37 -15.55
CA LEU A 75 6.90 6.75 -14.16
C LEU A 75 7.95 7.86 -14.06
N HIS A 76 7.64 8.88 -13.27
CA HIS A 76 8.48 10.03 -12.98
C HIS A 76 8.95 10.01 -11.52
N LEU A 77 9.72 11.01 -11.10
CA LEU A 77 10.34 11.06 -9.78
C LEU A 77 9.32 10.94 -8.64
N TYR A 78 8.18 11.61 -8.76
CA TYR A 78 7.14 11.53 -7.74
C TYR A 78 6.27 10.26 -7.80
N ASP A 79 6.48 9.40 -8.79
CA ASP A 79 5.86 8.08 -8.81
C ASP A 79 6.63 7.03 -8.00
N ALA A 80 7.91 7.27 -7.72
CA ALA A 80 8.78 6.36 -7.01
C ALA A 80 8.93 6.73 -5.52
N CYS A 81 9.00 5.74 -4.63
CA CYS A 81 9.35 5.96 -3.24
C CYS A 81 10.83 6.37 -3.08
N PRO A 82 11.21 7.07 -2.00
CA PRO A 82 12.60 7.36 -1.70
C PRO A 82 13.38 6.12 -1.24
N ILE A 83 14.70 6.22 -1.29
CA ILE A 83 15.58 5.32 -0.55
C ILE A 83 15.62 5.78 0.90
N THR A 84 15.32 4.87 1.83
CA THR A 84 15.11 5.19 3.24
C THR A 84 15.85 4.20 4.13
N ASP A 85 16.48 4.69 5.18
CA ASP A 85 16.90 3.90 6.33
C ASP A 85 15.87 4.04 7.46
N GLY A 86 15.54 2.94 8.13
CA GLY A 86 14.57 2.97 9.21
C GLY A 86 14.38 1.63 9.87
N ALA A 87 13.62 1.64 10.96
CA ALA A 87 13.27 0.45 11.72
C ALA A 87 11.82 0.57 12.20
N SER A 88 11.16 -0.57 12.35
CA SER A 88 9.86 -0.70 13.02
C SER A 88 9.89 -1.88 13.99
N ALA A 89 9.11 -1.82 15.04
CA ALA A 89 8.94 -2.90 16.00
C ALA A 89 7.47 -3.00 16.42
N VAL A 90 6.96 -4.23 16.43
CA VAL A 90 5.62 -4.57 16.89
C VAL A 90 5.77 -5.61 17.99
N VAL A 91 5.05 -5.41 19.10
CA VAL A 91 4.97 -6.39 20.18
C VAL A 91 3.60 -7.06 20.09
N LEU A 92 3.59 -8.37 19.93
CA LEU A 92 2.38 -9.18 19.89
C LEU A 92 2.22 -9.94 21.20
N ALA A 93 1.01 -10.02 21.69
CA ALA A 93 0.63 -10.83 22.85
C ALA A 93 -0.61 -11.66 22.49
N SER A 94 -0.79 -12.81 23.12
CA SER A 94 -2.08 -13.50 23.06
C SER A 94 -3.08 -12.80 24.00
N ASP A 95 -4.38 -12.97 23.72
CA ASP A 95 -5.46 -12.39 24.53
C ASP A 95 -5.37 -12.86 25.98
N ASP A 96 -5.10 -14.14 26.20
CA ASP A 96 -4.88 -14.71 27.52
C ASP A 96 -3.73 -14.03 28.29
N PHE A 97 -2.63 -13.73 27.58
CA PHE A 97 -1.48 -13.06 28.19
C PHE A 97 -1.79 -11.59 28.48
N ALA A 98 -2.43 -10.89 27.56
CA ALA A 98 -2.84 -9.50 27.75
C ALA A 98 -3.80 -9.37 28.94
N ALA A 99 -4.84 -10.18 28.98
CA ALA A 99 -5.81 -10.21 30.09
C ALA A 99 -5.19 -10.57 31.45
N ALA A 100 -4.29 -11.56 31.47
CA ALA A 100 -3.62 -11.99 32.71
C ALA A 100 -2.65 -10.95 33.31
N ASN A 101 -2.21 -9.98 32.50
CA ASN A 101 -1.23 -8.97 32.88
C ASN A 101 -1.78 -7.52 32.82
N ASP A 102 -3.11 -7.36 32.71
CA ASP A 102 -3.78 -6.05 32.60
C ASP A 102 -3.16 -5.16 31.48
N ILE A 103 -2.84 -5.77 30.33
CA ILE A 103 -2.29 -5.05 29.16
C ILE A 103 -3.45 -4.56 28.32
N ASP A 104 -3.51 -3.25 28.12
CA ASP A 104 -4.43 -2.63 27.18
C ASP A 104 -3.93 -2.86 25.73
N ALA A 105 -4.60 -3.75 25.01
CA ALA A 105 -4.31 -4.09 23.61
C ALA A 105 -5.58 -3.91 22.76
N PRO A 106 -5.97 -2.65 22.46
CA PRO A 106 -7.25 -2.35 21.83
C PRO A 106 -7.33 -2.68 20.34
N VAL A 107 -6.27 -3.20 19.73
CA VAL A 107 -6.24 -3.60 18.31
C VAL A 107 -5.71 -5.02 18.20
N GLU A 108 -6.48 -5.86 17.53
CA GLU A 108 -6.19 -7.27 17.29
C GLU A 108 -5.82 -7.51 15.83
N ILE A 109 -4.99 -8.51 15.54
CA ILE A 109 -4.77 -9.04 14.19
C ILE A 109 -5.71 -10.23 14.03
N THR A 110 -6.82 -10.02 13.35
CA THR A 110 -7.90 -11.02 13.18
C THR A 110 -7.73 -11.89 11.95
N GLY A 111 -6.99 -11.39 10.93
CA GLY A 111 -6.75 -12.15 9.73
C GLY A 111 -5.34 -11.94 9.17
N VAL A 112 -4.76 -13.03 8.63
CA VAL A 112 -3.44 -12.99 7.97
C VAL A 112 -3.46 -13.86 6.73
N GLY A 113 -3.09 -13.29 5.60
CA GLY A 113 -2.95 -14.01 4.33
C GLY A 113 -1.62 -13.76 3.66
N GLN A 114 -1.14 -14.77 2.96
CA GLN A 114 0.05 -14.68 2.12
C GLN A 114 -0.23 -15.31 0.76
N GLY A 115 0.14 -14.60 -0.30
CA GLY A 115 0.06 -15.10 -1.67
C GLY A 115 1.40 -15.06 -2.39
N GLY A 116 1.48 -15.81 -3.48
CA GLY A 116 2.68 -15.91 -4.30
C GLY A 116 2.36 -16.00 -5.78
N ASP A 117 3.19 -15.38 -6.61
CA ASP A 117 3.10 -15.44 -8.07
C ASP A 117 4.50 -15.59 -8.68
N ARG A 118 4.56 -15.70 -9.99
CA ARG A 118 5.82 -15.79 -10.73
C ARG A 118 6.64 -14.52 -10.56
N LEU A 119 7.93 -14.70 -10.26
CA LEU A 119 8.84 -13.59 -10.06
C LEU A 119 9.06 -12.81 -11.36
N ALA A 120 9.34 -13.51 -12.47
CA ALA A 120 9.57 -12.90 -13.77
C ALA A 120 8.27 -12.42 -14.41
N LEU A 121 8.21 -11.14 -14.81
CA LEU A 121 7.02 -10.57 -15.45
C LEU A 121 6.65 -11.31 -16.74
N GLN A 122 7.64 -11.76 -17.50
CA GLN A 122 7.45 -12.50 -18.75
C GLN A 122 6.76 -13.87 -18.59
N ASP A 123 6.78 -14.42 -17.36
CA ASP A 123 6.15 -15.71 -17.04
C ASP A 123 4.72 -15.55 -16.50
N ARG A 124 4.26 -14.30 -16.28
CA ARG A 124 2.92 -13.99 -15.81
C ARG A 124 1.93 -13.99 -16.96
N THR A 125 0.71 -14.39 -16.68
CA THR A 125 -0.38 -14.36 -17.66
C THR A 125 -0.83 -12.93 -17.94
N HIS A 126 -0.95 -12.12 -16.88
CA HIS A 126 -1.31 -10.71 -16.92
C HIS A 126 -0.37 -9.92 -16.01
N ILE A 127 0.26 -8.88 -16.54
CA ILE A 127 1.18 -8.04 -15.77
C ILE A 127 0.51 -6.77 -15.22
N ALA A 128 -0.74 -6.53 -15.61
CA ALA A 128 -1.60 -5.48 -15.06
C ALA A 128 -2.33 -5.89 -13.78
N GLU A 129 -2.24 -7.16 -13.39
CA GLU A 129 -2.88 -7.73 -12.22
C GLU A 129 -1.85 -8.24 -11.20
N THR A 130 -2.26 -8.40 -9.94
CA THR A 130 -1.41 -8.90 -8.86
C THR A 130 -2.07 -10.06 -8.10
N PRO A 131 -2.18 -11.27 -8.72
CA PRO A 131 -2.86 -12.41 -8.12
C PRO A 131 -2.34 -12.79 -6.73
N ALA A 132 -1.03 -12.61 -6.46
CA ALA A 132 -0.47 -12.84 -5.14
C ALA A 132 -1.12 -11.96 -4.05
N ALA A 133 -1.49 -10.72 -4.39
CA ALA A 133 -2.17 -9.83 -3.46
C ALA A 133 -3.63 -10.23 -3.25
N THR A 134 -4.32 -10.65 -4.33
CA THR A 134 -5.70 -11.17 -4.25
C THR A 134 -5.78 -12.43 -3.39
N ASP A 135 -4.91 -13.43 -3.64
CA ASP A 135 -4.86 -14.65 -2.84
C ASP A 135 -4.59 -14.39 -1.36
N ALA A 136 -3.69 -13.42 -1.09
CA ALA A 136 -3.39 -13.00 0.28
C ALA A 136 -4.59 -12.31 0.95
N ALA A 137 -5.29 -11.44 0.22
CA ALA A 137 -6.48 -10.74 0.71
C ALA A 137 -7.62 -11.73 1.01
N ASP A 138 -7.94 -12.61 0.07
CA ASP A 138 -9.00 -13.62 0.22
C ASP A 138 -8.76 -14.50 1.46
N THR A 139 -7.50 -14.88 1.70
CA THR A 139 -7.13 -15.67 2.88
C THR A 139 -7.31 -14.86 4.16
N ALA A 140 -6.80 -13.60 4.21
CA ALA A 140 -6.88 -12.75 5.39
C ALA A 140 -8.34 -12.39 5.73
N TYR A 141 -9.15 -12.09 4.72
CA TYR A 141 -10.58 -11.77 4.91
C TYR A 141 -11.38 -12.99 5.37
N GLY A 142 -11.06 -14.18 4.83
CA GLY A 142 -11.67 -15.42 5.30
C GLY A 142 -11.33 -15.75 6.76
N ASP A 143 -10.10 -15.46 7.22
CA ASP A 143 -9.70 -15.65 8.61
C ASP A 143 -10.42 -14.67 9.56
N ALA A 144 -10.60 -13.42 9.13
CA ALA A 144 -11.26 -12.37 9.90
C ALA A 144 -12.80 -12.35 9.78
N ASP A 145 -13.38 -13.17 8.90
CA ASP A 145 -14.82 -13.19 8.57
C ASP A 145 -15.35 -11.81 8.09
N ILE A 146 -14.55 -11.10 7.28
CA ILE A 146 -14.90 -9.81 6.68
C ILE A 146 -14.98 -9.89 5.17
N THR A 147 -15.51 -8.83 4.56
CA THR A 147 -15.52 -8.58 3.12
C THR A 147 -14.80 -7.24 2.82
N PRO A 148 -14.42 -6.96 1.56
CA PRO A 148 -13.82 -5.67 1.22
C PRO A 148 -14.67 -4.44 1.60
N SER A 149 -15.99 -4.58 1.70
CA SER A 149 -16.89 -3.48 2.11
C SER A 149 -16.84 -3.15 3.60
N ASP A 150 -16.19 -3.97 4.40
CA ASP A 150 -16.03 -3.76 5.84
C ASP A 150 -14.72 -3.01 6.17
N ILE A 151 -13.90 -2.70 5.15
CA ILE A 151 -12.61 -2.03 5.31
C ILE A 151 -12.81 -0.52 5.44
N ASP A 152 -12.50 0.03 6.61
CA ASP A 152 -12.59 1.46 6.90
C ASP A 152 -11.33 2.23 6.48
N VAL A 153 -10.15 1.60 6.51
CA VAL A 153 -8.85 2.24 6.23
C VAL A 153 -7.81 1.21 5.76
N ALA A 154 -6.88 1.62 4.89
CA ALA A 154 -5.82 0.73 4.44
C ALA A 154 -4.44 1.41 4.37
N GLU A 155 -3.40 0.64 4.70
CA GLU A 155 -1.99 0.98 4.46
C GLU A 155 -1.43 -0.01 3.44
N VAL A 156 -1.22 0.42 2.19
CA VAL A 156 -0.80 -0.44 1.09
C VAL A 156 0.62 -0.15 0.63
N HIS A 157 1.21 -1.09 -0.10
CA HIS A 157 2.59 -1.02 -0.59
C HIS A 157 2.68 -0.19 -1.87
N ASP A 158 2.78 1.11 -1.73
CA ASP A 158 2.89 2.10 -2.80
C ASP A 158 4.36 2.45 -3.13
N CYS A 159 5.24 1.44 -3.28
CA CYS A 159 6.62 1.71 -3.69
C CYS A 159 6.71 2.47 -5.03
N PHE A 160 5.68 2.35 -5.84
CA PHE A 160 5.35 3.21 -6.98
C PHE A 160 3.85 3.52 -6.95
N THR A 161 3.45 4.66 -7.49
CA THR A 161 2.03 5.06 -7.52
C THR A 161 1.13 4.03 -8.19
N ILE A 162 1.58 3.40 -9.27
CA ILE A 162 0.85 2.30 -9.92
C ILE A 162 0.66 1.08 -9.01
N ALA A 163 1.60 0.82 -8.10
CA ALA A 163 1.46 -0.29 -7.16
C ALA A 163 0.31 -0.07 -6.17
N GLU A 164 0.03 1.19 -5.76
CA GLU A 164 -1.16 1.52 -4.98
C GLU A 164 -2.43 1.20 -5.77
N ALA A 165 -2.54 1.67 -7.03
CA ALA A 165 -3.70 1.39 -7.87
C ALA A 165 -4.00 -0.11 -8.00
N MET A 166 -2.96 -0.90 -8.31
CA MET A 166 -3.09 -2.36 -8.43
C MET A 166 -3.42 -3.05 -7.10
N ALA A 167 -2.91 -2.51 -5.98
CA ALA A 167 -3.24 -3.02 -4.64
C ALA A 167 -4.71 -2.79 -4.30
N LEU A 168 -5.28 -1.62 -4.62
CA LEU A 168 -6.69 -1.32 -4.39
C LEU A 168 -7.61 -2.30 -5.14
N ASP A 169 -7.30 -2.58 -6.41
CA ASP A 169 -8.03 -3.56 -7.20
C ASP A 169 -7.93 -4.98 -6.60
N SER A 170 -6.71 -5.39 -6.23
CA SER A 170 -6.48 -6.73 -5.70
C SER A 170 -7.05 -6.95 -4.30
N LEU A 171 -7.18 -5.89 -3.50
CA LEU A 171 -7.81 -5.92 -2.18
C LEU A 171 -9.34 -5.82 -2.27
N GLY A 172 -9.91 -5.59 -3.46
CA GLY A 172 -11.35 -5.39 -3.65
C GLY A 172 -11.87 -4.06 -3.08
N ILE A 173 -10.99 -3.11 -2.73
CA ILE A 173 -11.36 -1.75 -2.32
C ILE A 173 -11.95 -0.99 -3.52
N THR A 174 -11.49 -1.32 -4.71
CA THR A 174 -12.04 -0.84 -5.99
C THR A 174 -12.35 -2.02 -6.90
N ASP A 175 -13.25 -1.80 -7.85
CA ASP A 175 -13.43 -2.75 -8.95
C ASP A 175 -12.14 -2.81 -9.81
N PRO A 176 -11.87 -3.94 -10.49
CA PRO A 176 -10.68 -4.08 -11.33
C PRO A 176 -10.55 -2.95 -12.35
N GLY A 177 -9.41 -2.26 -12.33
CA GLY A 177 -9.12 -1.12 -13.19
C GLY A 177 -9.56 0.24 -12.65
N GLU A 178 -10.30 0.30 -11.55
CA GLU A 178 -10.78 1.55 -10.96
C GLU A 178 -9.80 2.14 -9.92
N GLY A 179 -8.84 1.35 -9.43
CA GLY A 179 -7.88 1.77 -8.39
C GLY A 179 -7.07 3.00 -8.78
N ILE A 180 -6.74 3.14 -10.07
CA ILE A 180 -5.99 4.30 -10.57
C ILE A 180 -6.76 5.61 -10.48
N PHE A 181 -8.09 5.56 -10.55
CA PHE A 181 -8.96 6.75 -10.50
C PHE A 181 -9.34 7.15 -9.07
N ALA A 182 -9.22 6.23 -8.10
CA ALA A 182 -9.75 6.37 -6.76
C ALA A 182 -9.23 7.61 -6.00
N ALA A 183 -7.95 7.96 -6.15
CA ALA A 183 -7.37 9.15 -5.52
C ALA A 183 -7.89 10.44 -6.16
N ARG A 184 -7.97 10.50 -7.51
CA ARG A 184 -8.53 11.64 -8.25
C ARG A 184 -9.99 11.88 -7.88
N ASP A 185 -10.76 10.82 -7.74
CA ASP A 185 -12.20 10.87 -7.47
C ASP A 185 -12.50 11.07 -5.96
N GLY A 186 -11.45 11.18 -5.13
CA GLY A 186 -11.56 11.45 -3.70
C GLY A 186 -11.90 10.25 -2.83
N LYS A 187 -12.06 9.06 -3.40
CA LYS A 187 -12.48 7.84 -2.68
C LYS A 187 -11.46 7.40 -1.62
N THR A 188 -10.16 7.53 -1.94
CA THR A 188 -9.05 7.08 -1.08
C THR A 188 -8.29 8.21 -0.41
N THR A 189 -8.76 9.46 -0.53
CA THR A 189 -8.19 10.62 0.17
C THR A 189 -8.55 10.61 1.65
N ALA A 190 -7.90 11.43 2.45
CA ALA A 190 -8.28 11.67 3.84
C ALA A 190 -9.74 12.13 3.91
N GLY A 191 -10.58 11.39 4.63
CA GLY A 191 -12.04 11.62 4.69
C GLY A 191 -12.83 11.12 3.46
N GLY A 192 -12.20 10.35 2.57
CA GLY A 192 -12.87 9.61 1.50
C GLY A 192 -13.63 8.39 2.03
N GLU A 193 -14.16 7.58 1.12
CA GLU A 193 -14.91 6.37 1.46
C GLU A 193 -14.04 5.34 2.18
N THR A 194 -12.84 5.07 1.65
CA THR A 194 -11.83 4.22 2.28
C THR A 194 -10.49 4.93 2.19
N PRO A 195 -10.09 5.73 3.20
CA PRO A 195 -8.80 6.40 3.20
C PRO A 195 -7.63 5.43 3.10
N VAL A 196 -6.66 5.73 2.23
CA VAL A 196 -5.52 4.88 1.96
C VAL A 196 -4.21 5.63 2.18
N ASN A 197 -3.27 4.95 2.85
CA ASN A 197 -1.94 5.50 3.12
C ASN A 197 -1.99 6.82 3.89
N LEU A 198 -2.80 6.88 4.94
CA LEU A 198 -2.87 8.06 5.83
C LEU A 198 -1.54 8.35 6.53
N SER A 199 -0.64 7.38 6.59
CA SER A 199 0.74 7.59 7.06
C SER A 199 1.61 8.41 6.10
N GLY A 200 1.17 8.57 4.84
CA GLY A 200 1.93 9.10 3.72
C GLY A 200 2.47 8.01 2.78
N GLY A 201 2.17 6.75 3.09
CA GLY A 201 2.61 5.58 2.33
C GLY A 201 4.13 5.46 2.21
N LEU A 202 4.60 4.48 1.48
CA LEU A 202 6.02 4.33 1.17
C LEU A 202 6.53 5.52 0.36
N LYS A 203 5.63 6.12 -0.41
CA LYS A 203 5.90 7.22 -1.32
C LYS A 203 6.43 8.47 -0.62
N ALA A 204 5.84 8.86 0.51
CA ALA A 204 6.20 10.08 1.22
C ALA A 204 6.72 9.80 2.64
N LYS A 205 6.16 8.83 3.35
CA LYS A 205 6.68 8.40 4.65
C LYS A 205 8.07 7.81 4.52
N GLY A 206 8.30 6.99 3.50
CA GLY A 206 9.57 6.32 3.25
C GLY A 206 9.44 4.79 3.19
N HIS A 207 10.46 4.16 2.61
CA HIS A 207 10.48 2.71 2.37
C HIS A 207 11.77 2.05 2.85
N PRO A 208 11.99 1.92 4.18
CA PRO A 208 13.04 1.06 4.70
C PRO A 208 12.63 -0.39 4.46
N VAL A 209 13.13 -1.00 3.39
CA VAL A 209 12.61 -2.22 2.75
C VAL A 209 12.30 -3.34 3.75
N GLY A 210 13.19 -3.63 4.70
CA GLY A 210 12.98 -4.67 5.70
C GLY A 210 12.04 -4.27 6.85
N ALA A 211 11.72 -3.00 7.01
CA ALA A 211 10.89 -2.49 8.11
C ALA A 211 9.47 -2.10 7.67
N THR A 212 9.22 -1.97 6.37
CA THR A 212 7.97 -1.42 5.83
C THR A 212 6.73 -2.17 6.31
N GLY A 213 6.71 -3.51 6.26
CA GLY A 213 5.54 -4.28 6.71
C GLY A 213 5.22 -4.06 8.19
N GLY A 214 6.24 -4.06 9.06
CA GLY A 214 6.04 -3.73 10.47
C GLY A 214 5.59 -2.27 10.66
N SER A 215 6.10 -1.33 9.87
CA SER A 215 5.69 0.07 9.90
C SER A 215 4.23 0.26 9.49
N GLN A 216 3.73 -0.48 8.50
CA GLN A 216 2.30 -0.44 8.12
C GLN A 216 1.40 -0.91 9.28
N ILE A 217 1.77 -1.98 9.97
CA ILE A 217 1.04 -2.44 11.16
C ILE A 217 1.07 -1.37 12.27
N VAL A 218 2.22 -0.73 12.51
CA VAL A 218 2.34 0.36 13.52
C VAL A 218 1.42 1.52 13.17
N GLU A 219 1.46 2.02 11.92
CA GLU A 219 0.65 3.17 11.51
C GLU A 219 -0.84 2.84 11.57
N LEU A 220 -1.23 1.67 11.08
CA LEU A 220 -2.63 1.26 11.11
C LEU A 220 -3.13 1.06 12.55
N THR A 221 -2.32 0.45 13.43
CA THR A 221 -2.64 0.33 14.86
C THR A 221 -2.86 1.70 15.49
N ARG A 222 -2.00 2.69 15.18
CA ARG A 222 -2.14 4.06 15.69
C ARG A 222 -3.39 4.76 15.14
N LEU A 223 -3.72 4.54 13.87
CA LEU A 223 -4.95 5.06 13.26
C LEU A 223 -6.19 4.54 13.99
N LEU A 224 -6.30 3.22 14.17
CA LEU A 224 -7.42 2.58 14.85
C LEU A 224 -7.52 2.94 16.35
N ARG A 225 -6.39 3.22 17.00
CA ARG A 225 -6.35 3.68 18.39
C ARG A 225 -6.67 5.17 18.56
N GLY A 226 -6.71 5.94 17.48
CA GLY A 226 -6.91 7.39 17.53
C GLY A 226 -5.67 8.19 17.96
N ASP A 227 -4.46 7.62 17.94
CA ASP A 227 -3.20 8.29 18.34
C ASP A 227 -2.27 8.62 17.16
N HIS A 228 -2.73 8.43 15.93
CA HIS A 228 -2.06 8.89 14.72
C HIS A 228 -2.47 10.34 14.39
N PRO A 229 -1.56 11.19 13.84
CA PRO A 229 -1.90 12.57 13.48
C PRO A 229 -3.10 12.73 12.54
N ASN A 230 -3.38 11.71 11.72
CA ASN A 230 -4.51 11.69 10.77
C ASN A 230 -5.70 10.86 11.27
N SER A 231 -5.75 10.45 12.54
CA SER A 231 -6.86 9.64 13.07
C SER A 231 -8.22 10.34 13.02
N GLU A 232 -8.25 11.68 12.98
CA GLU A 232 -9.51 12.42 12.83
C GLU A 232 -10.28 12.09 11.54
N HIS A 233 -9.58 11.60 10.52
CA HIS A 233 -10.18 11.20 9.24
C HIS A 233 -10.81 9.80 9.28
N VAL A 234 -10.53 9.03 10.32
CA VAL A 234 -10.99 7.64 10.52
C VAL A 234 -11.44 7.41 11.96
N ALA A 235 -12.06 8.42 12.58
CA ALA A 235 -12.42 8.40 14.01
C ALA A 235 -13.40 7.26 14.39
N ASP A 236 -14.20 6.80 13.45
CA ASP A 236 -15.17 5.72 13.64
C ASP A 236 -14.70 4.40 13.02
N ALA A 237 -13.44 4.32 12.54
CA ALA A 237 -12.90 3.12 11.93
C ALA A 237 -12.70 2.01 12.97
N THR A 238 -13.16 0.83 12.64
CA THR A 238 -13.01 -0.38 13.44
C THR A 238 -12.16 -1.44 12.75
N THR A 239 -12.09 -1.40 11.42
CA THR A 239 -11.43 -2.43 10.61
C THR A 239 -10.44 -1.79 9.64
N GLY A 240 -9.21 -2.25 9.68
CA GLY A 240 -8.16 -1.78 8.79
C GLY A 240 -7.37 -2.91 8.15
N VAL A 241 -6.78 -2.64 6.99
CA VAL A 241 -6.00 -3.62 6.23
C VAL A 241 -4.61 -3.11 5.91
N THR A 242 -3.59 -3.94 6.13
CA THR A 242 -2.25 -3.71 5.60
C THR A 242 -1.98 -4.63 4.41
N HIS A 243 -1.36 -4.09 3.36
CA HIS A 243 -0.85 -4.87 2.24
C HIS A 243 0.64 -4.59 2.05
N ASN A 244 1.47 -5.63 2.15
CA ASN A 244 2.89 -5.53 1.90
C ASN A 244 3.29 -6.47 0.76
N ALA A 245 4.09 -5.98 -0.17
CA ALA A 245 4.50 -6.73 -1.36
C ALA A 245 6.02 -6.80 -1.52
N GLY A 246 6.49 -7.86 -2.14
CA GLY A 246 7.88 -8.06 -2.51
C GLY A 246 8.03 -8.43 -4.00
N GLY A 247 9.09 -7.92 -4.61
CA GLY A 247 9.49 -8.29 -5.96
C GLY A 247 8.42 -8.12 -7.02
N THR A 248 8.04 -6.91 -7.38
CA THR A 248 6.94 -6.65 -8.35
C THR A 248 5.63 -7.40 -8.02
N VAL A 249 5.31 -7.52 -6.72
CA VAL A 249 4.18 -8.27 -6.19
C VAL A 249 4.23 -9.78 -6.53
N ALA A 250 5.43 -10.35 -6.61
CA ALA A 250 5.60 -11.81 -6.70
C ALA A 250 5.32 -12.53 -5.36
N SER A 251 5.28 -11.77 -4.28
CA SER A 251 4.84 -12.21 -2.96
C SER A 251 4.08 -11.06 -2.30
N ALA A 252 2.97 -11.36 -1.68
CA ALA A 252 2.18 -10.38 -0.92
C ALA A 252 1.76 -10.96 0.42
N VAL A 253 1.66 -10.09 1.42
CA VAL A 253 1.11 -10.40 2.75
C VAL A 253 0.07 -9.36 3.08
N VAL A 254 -1.08 -9.81 3.54
CA VAL A 254 -2.20 -8.97 3.98
C VAL A 254 -2.50 -9.30 5.44
N HIS A 255 -2.71 -8.27 6.26
CA HIS A 255 -3.22 -8.42 7.62
C HIS A 255 -4.53 -7.64 7.74
N VAL A 256 -5.47 -8.19 8.47
CA VAL A 256 -6.67 -7.49 8.95
C VAL A 256 -6.41 -7.14 10.41
N LEU A 257 -6.63 -5.88 10.76
CA LEU A 257 -6.56 -5.36 12.12
C LEU A 257 -7.94 -4.81 12.50
N GLU A 258 -8.41 -5.18 13.67
CA GLU A 258 -9.71 -4.73 14.18
C GLU A 258 -9.58 -4.16 15.59
N VAL A 259 -10.44 -3.21 15.90
CA VAL A 259 -10.57 -2.69 17.26
C VAL A 259 -11.24 -3.77 18.11
N ALA A 260 -10.60 -4.18 19.22
CA ALA A 260 -11.14 -5.16 20.15
C ALA A 260 -12.50 -4.74 20.71
N GLU A 261 -13.47 -5.68 20.83
CA GLU A 261 -14.80 -5.45 21.38
C GLU A 261 -14.79 -5.16 22.90
#